data_2e78893755085d6465a9ab184fb06882
#
_entry.id   2e78893755085d6465a9ab184fb06882
#
_cell.length_a   1.000
_cell.length_b   1.000
_cell.length_c   1.000
_cell.angle_alpha   90.00
_cell.angle_beta   90.00
_cell.angle_gamma   90.00
#
_symmetry.space_group_name_H-M   'P 1'
#
loop_
_entity.id
_entity.type
_entity.pdbx_description
1 polymer ?
#
loop_
_entity_poly.entity_id
_entity_poly.type
_entity_poly.pdbx_seq_one_letter_code
_entity_poly.pdbx_strand_id
1 'polypeptide(L)'
;MLRSTTLLLSVSALTSGVLGQSECGNGRYTDPLYFDSVTVVSGVPYGENFGVNGSMQTLFLDVYQPQGDAFTDRPVVIVAFGGSFIAGTRQDVADLCLAFAHRGFVAVAPDYRIGFFFPTEANTTRAVVRSMHDLKACARFLRKTVAEDNDPYGIDPDRIIMGGVSAGAIGGLHATYLDQSSEIPPILYGDTATTGGLEGLSGAPGYSSDVLACYSFSGAIGDTSWIQAGDQPLCSVHEVGDAVVPYGTMEVSVIGIPTGLTASGSGDIHPRFDDLGIPNCFLSYPGTGHVGYLTNDPIVSVDLVAQFCARVSCGLDPSCGTLFAAVPERGTAGSLVISPNPTDGPLFVDMDRPVSFTLFSLDGRPVLSGRLQAGRTVLDLGSLPDGLYMLRTDGGSFTTARVVKGARP
;
A
#
# COMPACT_ATOMS: atom_id res chain seq x y z
N MET A 1 69.21 -7.52 16.59
CA MET A 1 68.56 -7.36 15.26
C MET A 1 67.06 -7.55 15.45
N LEU A 2 66.32 -6.44 15.67
CA LEU A 2 64.87 -6.45 15.77
C LEU A 2 64.29 -6.29 14.34
N ARG A 3 63.47 -7.23 13.92
CA ARG A 3 62.68 -7.09 12.69
C ARG A 3 61.32 -6.50 13.05
N SER A 4 61.09 -5.29 12.60
CA SER A 4 59.74 -4.63 12.62
C SER A 4 58.89 -5.23 11.54
N THR A 5 57.75 -5.83 11.91
CA THR A 5 56.72 -6.30 10.99
C THR A 5 55.67 -5.20 10.90
N THR A 6 55.61 -4.54 9.79
CA THR A 6 54.58 -3.53 9.48
C THR A 6 53.29 -4.24 9.04
N LEU A 7 52.23 -4.09 9.82
CA LEU A 7 50.91 -4.61 9.52
C LEU A 7 50.21 -3.57 8.64
N LEU A 8 49.98 -3.88 7.36
CA LEU A 8 49.14 -3.09 6.44
C LEU A 8 47.68 -3.43 6.71
N LEU A 9 46.95 -2.52 7.35
CA LEU A 9 45.48 -2.59 7.38
C LEU A 9 44.97 -2.09 6.02
N SER A 10 44.38 -2.98 5.23
CA SER A 10 43.57 -2.62 4.07
C SER A 10 42.20 -2.12 4.54
N VAL A 11 41.96 -0.83 4.42
CA VAL A 11 40.61 -0.24 4.59
C VAL A 11 39.89 -0.48 3.27
N SER A 12 39.00 -1.47 3.23
CA SER A 12 38.02 -1.62 2.16
C SER A 12 36.94 -0.57 2.39
N ALA A 13 36.97 0.49 1.59
CA ALA A 13 35.91 1.48 1.57
C ALA A 13 34.63 0.87 0.99
N LEU A 14 33.61 0.73 1.81
CA LEU A 14 32.24 0.47 1.40
C LEU A 14 31.72 1.69 0.62
N THR A 15 31.71 1.61 -0.71
CA THR A 15 31.19 2.66 -1.61
C THR A 15 29.81 2.37 -2.17
N SER A 16 29.04 1.47 -1.54
CA SER A 16 27.71 1.09 -2.03
C SER A 16 26.56 2.02 -1.62
N GLY A 17 26.81 3.09 -0.84
CA GLY A 17 25.75 3.94 -0.30
C GLY A 17 25.38 5.20 -1.06
N VAL A 18 26.10 5.57 -2.12
CA VAL A 18 25.99 6.93 -2.68
C VAL A 18 25.07 7.01 -3.92
N LEU A 19 24.89 5.95 -4.69
CA LEU A 19 24.09 5.99 -5.92
C LEU A 19 22.57 5.97 -5.66
N GLY A 20 22.11 5.26 -4.63
CA GLY A 20 20.67 5.19 -4.30
C GLY A 20 20.08 6.49 -3.73
N GLN A 21 20.90 7.37 -3.14
CA GLN A 21 20.42 8.63 -2.54
C GLN A 21 20.15 9.74 -3.58
N SER A 22 20.76 9.68 -4.77
CA SER A 22 20.52 10.68 -5.81
C SER A 22 19.12 10.63 -6.40
N GLU A 23 18.50 9.44 -6.42
CA GLU A 23 17.16 9.24 -6.97
C GLU A 23 16.04 9.67 -6.00
N CYS A 24 16.33 9.74 -4.71
CA CYS A 24 15.34 10.06 -3.67
C CYS A 24 14.97 11.56 -3.59
N GLY A 25 15.70 12.44 -4.27
CA GLY A 25 15.52 13.90 -4.16
C GLY A 25 14.81 14.58 -5.33
N ASN A 26 14.43 13.84 -6.37
CA ASN A 26 13.96 14.40 -7.64
C ASN A 26 12.46 14.16 -7.91
N GLY A 27 11.69 13.70 -6.91
CA GLY A 27 10.27 13.35 -7.04
C GLY A 27 10.02 11.88 -7.36
N ARG A 28 11.05 11.11 -7.73
CA ARG A 28 10.94 9.66 -7.87
C ARG A 28 10.42 9.06 -6.57
N TYR A 29 9.57 8.08 -6.68
CA TYR A 29 8.82 7.38 -5.62
C TYR A 29 7.66 8.17 -5.00
N THR A 30 7.62 9.51 -5.15
CA THR A 30 6.57 10.36 -4.55
C THR A 30 5.62 10.98 -5.56
N ASP A 31 6.09 11.30 -6.78
CA ASP A 31 5.24 11.81 -7.85
C ASP A 31 4.40 10.67 -8.44
N PRO A 32 3.06 10.73 -8.40
CA PRO A 32 2.18 9.68 -8.93
C PRO A 32 2.37 9.35 -10.41
N LEU A 33 2.95 10.25 -11.20
CA LEU A 33 3.18 10.10 -12.64
C LEU A 33 4.62 10.43 -13.02
N TYR A 34 5.58 10.02 -12.19
CA TYR A 34 7.00 10.19 -12.50
C TYR A 34 7.41 9.49 -13.81
N PHE A 35 6.80 8.33 -14.10
CA PHE A 35 6.90 7.62 -15.36
C PHE A 35 5.54 7.54 -16.05
N ASP A 36 5.47 7.89 -17.33
CA ASP A 36 4.24 7.92 -18.12
C ASP A 36 3.72 6.51 -18.46
N SER A 37 4.60 5.52 -18.48
CA SER A 37 4.29 4.17 -18.97
C SER A 37 4.92 3.08 -18.11
N VAL A 38 4.24 1.92 -18.05
CA VAL A 38 4.64 0.75 -17.28
C VAL A 38 4.72 -0.46 -18.21
N THR A 39 5.78 -1.26 -18.07
CA THR A 39 5.91 -2.57 -18.70
C THR A 39 5.48 -3.65 -17.72
N VAL A 40 4.70 -4.62 -18.20
CA VAL A 40 4.23 -5.74 -17.37
C VAL A 40 4.76 -7.05 -17.90
N VAL A 41 5.44 -7.82 -17.04
CA VAL A 41 5.84 -9.22 -17.32
C VAL A 41 4.90 -10.12 -16.52
N SER A 42 3.98 -10.79 -17.21
CA SER A 42 2.93 -11.56 -16.57
C SER A 42 3.22 -13.06 -16.55
N GLY A 43 2.73 -13.74 -15.50
CA GLY A 43 2.73 -15.19 -15.40
C GLY A 43 4.12 -15.79 -15.16
N VAL A 44 4.97 -15.12 -14.41
CA VAL A 44 6.30 -15.63 -14.02
C VAL A 44 6.14 -16.66 -12.90
N PRO A 45 6.55 -17.94 -13.08
CA PRO A 45 6.48 -18.92 -12.02
C PRO A 45 7.54 -18.63 -10.95
N TYR A 46 7.12 -18.53 -9.68
CA TYR A 46 8.04 -18.23 -8.58
C TYR A 46 8.14 -19.34 -7.52
N GLY A 47 7.22 -20.28 -7.55
CA GLY A 47 7.19 -21.39 -6.60
C GLY A 47 6.07 -22.38 -6.89
N GLU A 48 6.01 -23.42 -6.08
CA GLU A 48 4.93 -24.40 -6.11
C GLU A 48 4.76 -25.07 -4.75
N ASN A 49 3.55 -25.45 -4.40
CA ASN A 49 3.29 -26.25 -3.21
C ASN A 49 1.88 -26.87 -3.29
N PHE A 50 1.59 -27.80 -2.37
CA PHE A 50 0.28 -28.44 -2.33
C PHE A 50 -0.83 -27.45 -1.95
N GLY A 51 -1.87 -27.39 -2.78
CA GLY A 51 -3.11 -26.67 -2.51
C GLY A 51 -4.01 -27.42 -1.52
N VAL A 52 -5.15 -26.81 -1.17
CA VAL A 52 -6.13 -27.37 -0.21
C VAL A 52 -6.66 -28.75 -0.64
N ASN A 53 -6.78 -28.98 -1.94
CA ASN A 53 -7.23 -30.23 -2.52
C ASN A 53 -6.15 -31.33 -2.59
N GLY A 54 -4.96 -31.07 -2.05
CA GLY A 54 -3.83 -31.99 -2.07
C GLY A 54 -3.11 -32.10 -3.42
N SER A 55 -3.48 -31.31 -4.42
CA SER A 55 -2.77 -31.24 -5.70
C SER A 55 -1.65 -30.19 -5.68
N MET A 56 -0.57 -30.45 -6.39
CA MET A 56 0.49 -29.44 -6.60
C MET A 56 -0.08 -28.24 -7.35
N GLN A 57 0.17 -27.05 -6.83
CA GLN A 57 -0.22 -25.78 -7.41
C GLN A 57 1.03 -24.94 -7.70
N THR A 58 1.26 -24.61 -8.95
CA THR A 58 2.29 -23.64 -9.34
C THR A 58 1.80 -22.24 -9.01
N LEU A 59 2.68 -21.43 -8.46
CA LEU A 59 2.44 -20.05 -8.06
C LEU A 59 3.09 -19.11 -9.07
N PHE A 60 2.33 -18.16 -9.57
CA PHE A 60 2.77 -17.16 -10.54
C PHE A 60 2.75 -15.76 -9.95
N LEU A 61 3.57 -14.87 -10.50
CA LEU A 61 3.54 -13.45 -10.21
C LEU A 61 3.54 -12.64 -11.50
N ASP A 62 3.05 -11.40 -11.41
CA ASP A 62 3.17 -10.39 -12.45
C ASP A 62 4.11 -9.29 -11.94
N VAL A 63 5.04 -8.82 -12.80
CA VAL A 63 6.02 -7.78 -12.48
C VAL A 63 5.72 -6.54 -13.28
N TYR A 64 5.50 -5.42 -12.60
CA TYR A 64 5.22 -4.10 -13.16
C TYR A 64 6.44 -3.21 -13.01
N GLN A 65 6.97 -2.70 -14.11
CA GLN A 65 8.21 -1.94 -14.14
C GLN A 65 8.02 -0.60 -14.84
N PRO A 66 8.65 0.51 -14.37
CA PRO A 66 8.68 1.77 -15.11
C PRO A 66 9.28 1.55 -16.49
N GLN A 67 8.58 1.95 -17.55
CA GLN A 67 9.08 1.80 -18.91
C GLN A 67 10.17 2.85 -19.22
N GLY A 68 11.28 2.38 -19.79
CA GLY A 68 12.39 3.27 -20.18
C GLY A 68 13.27 3.73 -19.03
N ASP A 69 13.08 3.20 -17.83
CA ASP A 69 13.93 3.48 -16.68
C ASP A 69 15.27 2.75 -16.80
N ALA A 70 16.35 3.51 -16.75
CA ALA A 70 17.72 2.98 -16.80
C ALA A 70 18.30 2.63 -15.40
N PHE A 71 17.57 2.95 -14.33
CA PHE A 71 18.00 2.65 -12.97
C PHE A 71 17.80 1.17 -12.64
N THR A 72 18.81 0.52 -12.05
CA THR A 72 18.85 -0.93 -11.84
C THR A 72 18.81 -1.36 -10.38
N ASP A 73 18.76 -0.42 -9.44
CA ASP A 73 18.68 -0.71 -8.00
C ASP A 73 17.32 -0.26 -7.45
N ARG A 74 16.23 -0.70 -8.10
CA ARG A 74 14.88 -0.24 -7.75
C ARG A 74 14.33 -0.96 -6.53
N PRO A 75 13.72 -0.24 -5.58
CA PRO A 75 12.99 -0.89 -4.50
C PRO A 75 11.77 -1.65 -5.06
N VAL A 76 11.44 -2.76 -4.41
CA VAL A 76 10.33 -3.62 -4.77
C VAL A 76 9.17 -3.44 -3.80
N VAL A 77 7.95 -3.37 -4.33
CA VAL A 77 6.70 -3.38 -3.55
C VAL A 77 5.91 -4.63 -3.93
N ILE A 78 5.82 -5.60 -3.03
CA ILE A 78 4.97 -6.79 -3.18
C ILE A 78 3.54 -6.40 -2.78
N VAL A 79 2.57 -6.64 -3.67
CA VAL A 79 1.16 -6.27 -3.53
C VAL A 79 0.30 -7.54 -3.56
N ALA A 80 -0.07 -8.07 -2.40
CA ALA A 80 -0.91 -9.25 -2.29
C ALA A 80 -2.40 -8.89 -2.37
N PHE A 81 -3.17 -9.67 -3.13
CA PHE A 81 -4.60 -9.43 -3.35
C PHE A 81 -5.48 -9.83 -2.15
N GLY A 82 -6.69 -9.27 -2.10
CA GLY A 82 -7.72 -9.61 -1.11
C GLY A 82 -8.56 -10.84 -1.52
N GLY A 83 -9.64 -11.12 -0.75
CA GLY A 83 -10.60 -12.19 -1.09
C GLY A 83 -10.81 -13.23 -0.02
N SER A 84 -10.61 -12.88 1.26
CA SER A 84 -10.89 -13.73 2.44
C SER A 84 -10.20 -15.10 2.39
N PHE A 85 -9.10 -15.24 1.68
CA PHE A 85 -8.37 -16.49 1.42
C PHE A 85 -9.18 -17.56 0.66
N ILE A 86 -10.28 -17.22 0.03
CA ILE A 86 -11.16 -18.15 -0.72
C ILE A 86 -11.36 -17.75 -2.19
N ALA A 87 -11.06 -16.51 -2.53
CA ALA A 87 -11.20 -15.94 -3.85
C ALA A 87 -10.09 -14.95 -4.13
N GLY A 88 -10.06 -14.38 -5.35
CA GLY A 88 -9.11 -13.38 -5.77
C GLY A 88 -7.99 -13.93 -6.64
N THR A 89 -7.34 -13.02 -7.32
CA THR A 89 -6.22 -13.26 -8.23
C THR A 89 -5.24 -12.10 -8.19
N ARG A 90 -4.01 -12.30 -8.63
CA ARG A 90 -3.00 -11.24 -8.72
C ARG A 90 -3.41 -10.07 -9.61
N GLN A 91 -4.36 -10.27 -10.54
CA GLN A 91 -4.89 -9.20 -11.40
C GLN A 91 -5.77 -8.20 -10.62
N ASP A 92 -6.33 -8.59 -9.49
CA ASP A 92 -7.23 -7.73 -8.70
C ASP A 92 -6.48 -6.54 -8.06
N VAL A 93 -5.15 -6.59 -8.02
CA VAL A 93 -4.28 -5.51 -7.51
C VAL A 93 -3.46 -4.83 -8.60
N ALA A 94 -3.80 -5.05 -9.87
CA ALA A 94 -3.08 -4.46 -11.00
C ALA A 94 -3.01 -2.93 -10.93
N ASP A 95 -4.10 -2.25 -10.57
CA ASP A 95 -4.14 -0.79 -10.46
C ASP A 95 -3.20 -0.26 -9.35
N LEU A 96 -3.08 -0.97 -8.24
CA LEU A 96 -2.13 -0.64 -7.19
C LEU A 96 -0.68 -0.84 -7.66
N CYS A 97 -0.41 -1.94 -8.37
CA CYS A 97 0.90 -2.19 -8.96
C CYS A 97 1.28 -1.12 -9.98
N LEU A 98 0.34 -0.70 -10.83
CA LEU A 98 0.55 0.41 -11.76
C LEU A 98 0.85 1.72 -11.00
N ALA A 99 0.10 2.01 -9.92
CA ALA A 99 0.32 3.21 -9.12
C ALA A 99 1.73 3.25 -8.50
N PHE A 100 2.29 2.14 -8.04
CA PHE A 100 3.67 2.06 -7.56
C PHE A 100 4.69 2.13 -8.71
N ALA A 101 4.44 1.43 -9.82
CA ALA A 101 5.36 1.41 -10.94
C ALA A 101 5.48 2.78 -11.63
N HIS A 102 4.39 3.53 -11.78
CA HIS A 102 4.44 4.93 -12.26
C HIS A 102 5.31 5.85 -11.39
N ARG A 103 5.47 5.53 -10.10
CA ARG A 103 6.35 6.26 -9.17
C ARG A 103 7.81 5.84 -9.23
N GLY A 104 8.14 4.76 -9.94
CA GLY A 104 9.52 4.28 -10.08
C GLY A 104 9.89 3.06 -9.27
N PHE A 105 8.94 2.46 -8.55
CA PHE A 105 9.13 1.14 -7.91
C PHE A 105 9.01 0.03 -8.94
N VAL A 106 9.56 -1.15 -8.62
CA VAL A 106 9.12 -2.39 -9.24
C VAL A 106 8.00 -2.96 -8.37
N ALA A 107 6.78 -3.04 -8.89
CA ALA A 107 5.68 -3.63 -8.17
C ALA A 107 5.46 -5.08 -8.60
N VAL A 108 5.17 -5.95 -7.65
CA VAL A 108 5.01 -7.39 -7.89
C VAL A 108 3.71 -7.87 -7.29
N ALA A 109 2.85 -8.44 -8.13
CA ALA A 109 1.60 -9.07 -7.71
C ALA A 109 1.74 -10.59 -7.72
N PRO A 110 1.93 -11.27 -6.58
CA PRO A 110 2.00 -12.73 -6.53
C PRO A 110 0.62 -13.36 -6.39
N ASP A 111 0.43 -14.55 -6.99
CA ASP A 111 -0.57 -15.49 -6.51
C ASP A 111 -0.14 -16.03 -5.15
N TYR A 112 -1.09 -16.44 -4.34
CA TYR A 112 -0.85 -17.27 -3.15
C TYR A 112 -1.95 -18.32 -3.06
N ARG A 113 -1.70 -19.44 -2.36
CA ARG A 113 -2.64 -20.55 -2.26
C ARG A 113 -3.84 -20.16 -1.40
N ILE A 114 -5.00 -20.09 -2.03
CA ILE A 114 -6.29 -19.80 -1.41
C ILE A 114 -7.10 -21.08 -1.17
N GLY A 115 -8.15 -20.97 -0.36
CA GLY A 115 -9.14 -22.00 -0.10
C GLY A 115 -9.03 -22.65 1.28
N PHE A 116 -10.20 -23.05 1.78
CA PHE A 116 -10.40 -23.97 2.90
C PHE A 116 -11.84 -24.52 2.81
N PHE A 117 -12.04 -25.70 3.38
CA PHE A 117 -13.36 -26.39 3.22
C PHE A 117 -14.47 -25.79 4.07
N PHE A 118 -14.15 -25.29 5.26
CA PHE A 118 -15.07 -24.67 6.18
C PHE A 118 -14.33 -23.71 7.11
N PRO A 119 -14.88 -22.51 7.43
CA PRO A 119 -14.24 -21.53 8.27
C PRO A 119 -14.28 -21.95 9.75
N THR A 120 -13.26 -22.68 10.17
CA THR A 120 -12.96 -23.01 11.57
C THR A 120 -11.64 -22.31 11.93
N GLU A 121 -11.36 -22.17 13.21
CA GLU A 121 -10.09 -21.63 13.70
C GLU A 121 -8.89 -22.28 12.99
N ALA A 122 -8.82 -23.62 13.00
CA ALA A 122 -7.72 -24.37 12.38
C ALA A 122 -7.61 -24.13 10.86
N ASN A 123 -8.72 -24.15 10.14
CA ASN A 123 -8.70 -24.02 8.69
C ASN A 123 -8.37 -22.57 8.26
N THR A 124 -8.89 -21.59 9.00
CA THR A 124 -8.60 -20.18 8.76
C THR A 124 -7.14 -19.88 9.06
N THR A 125 -6.61 -20.36 10.20
CA THR A 125 -5.18 -20.21 10.54
C THR A 125 -4.29 -20.87 9.49
N ARG A 126 -4.63 -22.08 9.00
CA ARG A 126 -3.87 -22.72 7.92
C ARG A 126 -3.91 -21.93 6.62
N ALA A 127 -5.02 -21.26 6.31
CA ALA A 127 -5.12 -20.43 5.10
C ALA A 127 -4.21 -19.20 5.20
N VAL A 128 -4.18 -18.53 6.35
CA VAL A 128 -3.29 -17.40 6.63
C VAL A 128 -1.82 -17.84 6.51
N VAL A 129 -1.44 -18.94 7.15
CA VAL A 129 -0.04 -19.43 7.12
C VAL A 129 0.38 -19.89 5.72
N ARG A 130 -0.54 -20.47 4.92
CA ARG A 130 -0.21 -20.76 3.51
C ARG A 130 0.08 -19.51 2.71
N SER A 131 -0.72 -18.44 2.87
CA SER A 131 -0.46 -17.18 2.19
C SER A 131 0.85 -16.56 2.65
N MET A 132 1.13 -16.57 3.95
CA MET A 132 2.41 -16.14 4.52
C MET A 132 3.60 -16.86 3.86
N HIS A 133 3.55 -18.19 3.78
CA HIS A 133 4.61 -19.00 3.17
C HIS A 133 4.84 -18.66 1.69
N ASP A 134 3.74 -18.41 0.96
CA ASP A 134 3.83 -18.09 -0.47
C ASP A 134 4.38 -16.68 -0.68
N LEU A 135 4.00 -15.71 0.15
CA LEU A 135 4.55 -14.36 0.11
C LEU A 135 6.04 -14.33 0.52
N LYS A 136 6.44 -15.10 1.52
CA LYS A 136 7.86 -15.31 1.86
C LYS A 136 8.62 -15.93 0.68
N ALA A 137 8.06 -16.92 0.00
CA ALA A 137 8.65 -17.51 -1.19
C ALA A 137 8.78 -16.50 -2.35
N CYS A 138 7.83 -15.57 -2.51
CA CYS A 138 7.92 -14.48 -3.48
C CYS A 138 9.15 -13.58 -3.18
N ALA A 139 9.35 -13.15 -1.94
CA ALA A 139 10.52 -12.37 -1.56
C ALA A 139 11.84 -13.13 -1.82
N ARG A 140 11.89 -14.42 -1.48
CA ARG A 140 13.04 -15.29 -1.76
C ARG A 140 13.31 -15.43 -3.26
N PHE A 141 12.26 -15.59 -4.06
CA PHE A 141 12.36 -15.69 -5.52
C PHE A 141 12.96 -14.42 -6.13
N LEU A 142 12.53 -13.24 -5.70
CA LEU A 142 13.07 -11.98 -6.17
C LEU A 142 14.57 -11.85 -5.89
N ARG A 143 15.04 -12.24 -4.69
CA ARG A 143 16.48 -12.30 -4.38
C ARG A 143 17.24 -13.30 -5.23
N LYS A 144 16.62 -14.47 -5.49
CA LYS A 144 17.21 -15.47 -6.36
C LYS A 144 17.41 -14.92 -7.78
N THR A 145 16.46 -14.18 -8.33
CA THR A 145 16.61 -13.62 -9.69
C THR A 145 17.77 -12.63 -9.81
N VAL A 146 18.06 -11.88 -8.75
CA VAL A 146 19.24 -11.03 -8.70
C VAL A 146 20.53 -11.85 -8.67
N ALA A 147 20.56 -12.90 -7.84
CA ALA A 147 21.77 -13.68 -7.61
C ALA A 147 22.10 -14.66 -8.73
N GLU A 148 21.08 -15.26 -9.40
CA GLU A 148 21.26 -16.37 -10.33
C GLU A 148 20.84 -16.05 -11.77
N ASP A 149 19.89 -15.12 -11.98
CA ASP A 149 19.25 -14.86 -13.28
C ASP A 149 19.66 -13.51 -13.89
N ASN A 150 20.77 -12.92 -13.42
CA ASN A 150 21.32 -11.64 -13.91
C ASN A 150 20.35 -10.46 -13.77
N ASP A 151 19.59 -10.45 -12.67
CA ASP A 151 18.67 -9.36 -12.28
C ASP A 151 17.75 -8.91 -13.43
N PRO A 152 16.83 -9.74 -13.90
CA PRO A 152 15.99 -9.41 -15.05
C PRO A 152 15.02 -8.25 -14.78
N TYR A 153 14.85 -7.87 -13.53
CA TYR A 153 13.93 -6.83 -13.10
C TYR A 153 14.62 -5.54 -12.63
N GLY A 154 15.95 -5.47 -12.56
CA GLY A 154 16.72 -4.30 -12.11
C GLY A 154 16.33 -3.86 -10.70
N ILE A 155 16.34 -4.78 -9.73
CA ILE A 155 15.87 -4.57 -8.38
C ILE A 155 16.99 -4.59 -7.33
N ASP A 156 16.78 -3.86 -6.25
CA ASP A 156 17.60 -3.97 -5.05
C ASP A 156 17.03 -5.09 -4.14
N PRO A 157 17.75 -6.20 -3.94
CA PRO A 157 17.28 -7.32 -3.13
C PRO A 157 17.12 -6.98 -1.64
N ASP A 158 17.74 -5.89 -1.16
CA ASP A 158 17.65 -5.45 0.23
C ASP A 158 16.50 -4.44 0.45
N ARG A 159 15.89 -3.93 -0.62
CA ARG A 159 14.78 -2.97 -0.56
C ARG A 159 13.45 -3.57 -1.04
N ILE A 160 13.07 -4.70 -0.44
CA ILE A 160 11.77 -5.35 -0.68
C ILE A 160 10.80 -4.93 0.42
N ILE A 161 9.65 -4.37 0.04
CA ILE A 161 8.55 -3.97 0.91
C ILE A 161 7.38 -4.89 0.62
N MET A 162 6.74 -5.40 1.66
CA MET A 162 5.64 -6.37 1.54
C MET A 162 4.33 -5.78 2.06
N GLY A 163 3.24 -6.12 1.40
CA GLY A 163 1.92 -5.76 1.88
C GLY A 163 0.82 -6.23 0.93
N GLY A 164 -0.34 -5.64 1.07
CA GLY A 164 -1.48 -6.01 0.24
C GLY A 164 -2.80 -5.44 0.75
N VAL A 165 -3.88 -6.04 0.27
CA VAL A 165 -5.26 -5.63 0.54
C VAL A 165 -5.98 -6.75 1.28
N SER A 166 -6.67 -6.45 2.41
CA SER A 166 -7.53 -7.42 3.12
C SER A 166 -6.76 -8.72 3.47
N ALA A 167 -7.19 -9.88 2.97
CA ALA A 167 -6.49 -11.15 3.15
C ALA A 167 -5.03 -11.10 2.73
N GLY A 168 -4.68 -10.38 1.65
CA GLY A 168 -3.29 -10.17 1.24
C GLY A 168 -2.49 -9.35 2.23
N ALA A 169 -3.11 -8.32 2.84
CA ALA A 169 -2.49 -7.54 3.91
C ALA A 169 -2.28 -8.41 5.18
N ILE A 170 -3.24 -9.26 5.52
CA ILE A 170 -3.11 -10.23 6.61
C ILE A 170 -1.91 -11.16 6.33
N GLY A 171 -1.81 -11.72 5.12
CA GLY A 171 -0.68 -12.55 4.71
C GLY A 171 0.67 -11.81 4.83
N GLY A 172 0.72 -10.55 4.39
CA GLY A 172 1.92 -9.70 4.48
C GLY A 172 2.34 -9.40 5.92
N LEU A 173 1.38 -9.05 6.79
CA LEU A 173 1.64 -8.83 8.22
C LEU A 173 2.21 -10.08 8.89
N HIS A 174 1.62 -11.27 8.63
CA HIS A 174 2.13 -12.52 9.16
C HIS A 174 3.50 -12.89 8.57
N ALA A 175 3.74 -12.62 7.29
CA ALA A 175 5.03 -12.87 6.67
C ALA A 175 6.15 -11.99 7.23
N THR A 176 5.79 -10.82 7.77
CA THR A 176 6.76 -9.86 8.33
C THR A 176 6.98 -10.07 9.83
N TYR A 177 5.91 -10.26 10.62
CA TYR A 177 5.97 -10.18 12.09
C TYR A 177 5.79 -11.52 12.81
N LEU A 178 5.39 -12.61 12.13
CA LEU A 178 5.43 -13.95 12.67
C LEU A 178 6.78 -14.55 12.26
N ASP A 179 7.82 -14.26 13.04
CA ASP A 179 9.22 -14.55 12.67
C ASP A 179 9.93 -15.48 13.66
N GLN A 180 9.30 -15.80 14.80
CA GLN A 180 9.85 -16.73 15.77
C GLN A 180 9.08 -18.05 15.82
N SER A 181 9.79 -19.17 15.94
CA SER A 181 9.17 -20.51 16.02
C SER A 181 8.22 -20.67 17.22
N SER A 182 8.43 -19.89 18.30
CA SER A 182 7.58 -19.86 19.47
C SER A 182 6.21 -19.19 19.21
N GLU A 183 6.08 -18.43 18.14
CA GLU A 183 4.89 -17.68 17.76
C GLU A 183 3.96 -18.48 16.85
N ILE A 184 4.42 -19.61 16.33
CA ILE A 184 3.58 -20.48 15.51
C ILE A 184 2.35 -20.89 16.34
N PRO A 185 1.12 -20.63 15.85
CA PRO A 185 -0.09 -20.97 16.58
C PRO A 185 -0.12 -22.44 17.01
N PRO A 186 -0.43 -22.76 18.29
CA PRO A 186 -0.40 -24.13 18.81
C PRO A 186 -1.21 -25.13 17.99
N ILE A 187 -2.29 -24.68 17.38
CA ILE A 187 -3.15 -25.48 16.50
C ILE A 187 -2.42 -26.05 15.27
N LEU A 188 -1.26 -25.50 14.94
CA LEU A 188 -0.41 -25.92 13.81
C LEU A 188 0.81 -26.75 14.23
N TYR A 189 1.04 -27.01 15.52
CA TYR A 189 2.27 -27.72 15.95
C TYR A 189 2.44 -29.09 15.32
N GLY A 190 1.35 -29.81 15.04
CA GLY A 190 1.40 -31.07 14.32
C GLY A 190 1.74 -30.96 12.84
N ASP A 191 1.60 -29.77 12.27
CA ASP A 191 1.76 -29.51 10.84
C ASP A 191 3.15 -28.93 10.50
N THR A 192 3.89 -28.41 11.48
CA THR A 192 5.14 -27.63 11.26
C THR A 192 6.21 -28.36 10.46
N ALA A 193 6.39 -29.66 10.70
CA ALA A 193 7.35 -30.47 9.96
C ALA A 193 6.97 -30.68 8.50
N THR A 194 5.69 -30.64 8.17
CA THR A 194 5.15 -30.85 6.81
C THR A 194 4.90 -29.59 6.05
N THR A 195 4.76 -28.44 6.77
CA THR A 195 4.50 -27.14 6.16
C THR A 195 5.76 -26.29 5.99
N GLY A 196 6.89 -26.66 6.61
CA GLY A 196 8.16 -25.93 6.54
C GLY A 196 8.31 -24.83 7.60
N GLY A 197 7.59 -24.94 8.72
CA GLY A 197 7.72 -24.00 9.86
C GLY A 197 7.34 -22.57 9.48
N LEU A 198 8.22 -21.63 9.82
CA LEU A 198 8.02 -20.20 9.53
C LEU A 198 8.22 -19.86 8.04
N GLU A 199 9.14 -20.54 7.37
CA GLU A 199 9.55 -20.19 6.01
C GLU A 199 8.69 -20.84 4.92
N GLY A 200 8.03 -21.94 5.24
CA GLY A 200 7.29 -22.72 4.25
C GLY A 200 8.19 -23.42 3.24
N LEU A 201 7.57 -24.11 2.28
CA LEU A 201 8.24 -24.92 1.27
C LEU A 201 7.90 -24.48 -0.16
N SER A 202 7.36 -23.27 -0.33
CA SER A 202 6.74 -22.88 -1.62
C SER A 202 7.74 -22.45 -2.70
N GLY A 203 9.02 -22.31 -2.41
CA GLY A 203 10.03 -22.03 -3.43
C GLY A 203 11.27 -21.29 -2.93
N ALA A 204 12.31 -21.24 -3.77
CA ALA A 204 13.57 -20.52 -3.59
C ALA A 204 14.22 -20.70 -2.19
N PRO A 205 14.49 -21.96 -1.75
CA PRO A 205 15.12 -22.19 -0.44
C PRO A 205 16.55 -21.63 -0.44
N GLY A 206 17.00 -21.16 0.74
CA GLY A 206 18.36 -20.65 0.93
C GLY A 206 18.51 -19.14 0.70
N TYR A 207 17.48 -18.46 0.22
CA TYR A 207 17.40 -16.99 0.19
C TYR A 207 16.62 -16.46 1.39
N SER A 208 16.92 -15.23 1.85
CA SER A 208 16.16 -14.58 2.92
C SER A 208 14.75 -14.20 2.43
N SER A 209 13.77 -14.33 3.31
CA SER A 209 12.41 -13.81 3.14
C SER A 209 12.19 -12.46 3.84
N ASP A 210 13.20 -11.93 4.53
CA ASP A 210 13.12 -10.66 5.26
C ASP A 210 12.71 -9.52 4.32
N VAL A 211 12.05 -8.53 4.88
CA VAL A 211 11.60 -7.35 4.13
C VAL A 211 12.05 -6.07 4.84
N LEU A 212 12.16 -4.98 4.09
CA LEU A 212 12.58 -3.69 4.61
C LEU A 212 11.47 -3.02 5.45
N ALA A 213 10.21 -3.23 5.06
CA ALA A 213 9.03 -2.67 5.72
C ALA A 213 7.78 -3.45 5.32
N CYS A 214 6.68 -3.25 6.06
CA CYS A 214 5.37 -3.77 5.74
C CYS A 214 4.37 -2.63 5.51
N TYR A 215 3.36 -2.87 4.66
CA TYR A 215 2.18 -2.00 4.58
C TYR A 215 0.89 -2.84 4.56
N SER A 216 -0.22 -2.22 4.97
CA SER A 216 -1.49 -2.92 5.16
C SER A 216 -2.68 -2.06 4.75
N PHE A 217 -3.44 -2.51 3.77
CA PHE A 217 -4.77 -1.98 3.47
C PHE A 217 -5.82 -2.89 4.11
N SER A 218 -6.35 -2.49 5.28
CA SER A 218 -7.34 -3.22 6.08
C SER A 218 -6.92 -4.67 6.39
N GLY A 219 -5.73 -4.85 6.94
CA GLY A 219 -5.22 -6.14 7.41
C GLY A 219 -5.36 -6.31 8.92
N ALA A 220 -5.05 -7.52 9.40
CA ALA A 220 -5.00 -7.87 10.81
C ALA A 220 -3.89 -8.90 11.07
N ILE A 221 -3.44 -8.99 12.32
CA ILE A 221 -2.47 -9.98 12.79
C ILE A 221 -3.12 -10.90 13.84
N GLY A 222 -2.68 -12.14 13.94
CA GLY A 222 -3.23 -13.11 14.88
C GLY A 222 -2.97 -12.76 16.35
N ASP A 223 -1.81 -12.19 16.65
CA ASP A 223 -1.44 -11.74 17.99
C ASP A 223 -0.47 -10.55 17.88
N THR A 224 -0.79 -9.44 18.55
CA THR A 224 0.08 -8.25 18.57
C THR A 224 1.37 -8.46 19.35
N SER A 225 1.47 -9.51 20.18
CA SER A 225 2.70 -9.85 20.90
C SER A 225 3.83 -10.36 19.99
N TRP A 226 3.51 -10.78 18.77
CA TRP A 226 4.52 -11.12 17.76
C TRP A 226 5.30 -9.91 17.27
N ILE A 227 4.74 -8.71 17.44
CA ILE A 227 5.44 -7.46 17.14
C ILE A 227 6.40 -7.15 18.28
N GLN A 228 7.70 -7.11 17.98
CA GLN A 228 8.79 -6.97 18.94
C GLN A 228 9.69 -5.77 18.63
N ALA A 229 10.44 -5.33 19.63
CA ALA A 229 11.35 -4.21 19.46
C ALA A 229 12.45 -4.54 18.43
N GLY A 230 12.57 -3.71 17.42
CA GLY A 230 13.52 -3.89 16.31
C GLY A 230 12.89 -4.43 15.04
N ASP A 231 11.60 -4.72 15.05
CA ASP A 231 10.87 -5.13 13.86
C ASP A 231 10.78 -4.02 12.81
N GLN A 232 10.40 -4.42 11.61
CA GLN A 232 10.28 -3.55 10.45
C GLN A 232 9.16 -2.52 10.61
N PRO A 233 9.33 -1.31 10.05
CA PRO A 233 8.29 -0.28 10.05
C PRO A 233 6.99 -0.73 9.36
N LEU A 234 5.86 -0.20 9.83
CA LEU A 234 4.54 -0.48 9.27
C LEU A 234 3.80 0.79 8.83
N CYS A 235 3.16 0.73 7.66
CA CYS A 235 2.13 1.70 7.27
C CYS A 235 0.78 1.01 7.10
N SER A 236 -0.29 1.57 7.68
CA SER A 236 -1.64 1.03 7.50
C SER A 236 -2.66 2.09 7.11
N VAL A 237 -3.65 1.65 6.33
CA VAL A 237 -4.93 2.37 6.14
C VAL A 237 -6.04 1.40 6.51
N HIS A 238 -6.98 1.81 7.40
CA HIS A 238 -8.04 0.93 7.87
C HIS A 238 -9.29 1.73 8.23
N GLU A 239 -10.46 1.28 7.80
CA GLU A 239 -11.74 1.88 8.16
C GLU A 239 -12.13 1.52 9.60
N VAL A 240 -12.53 2.53 10.39
CA VAL A 240 -12.85 2.35 11.83
C VAL A 240 -13.97 1.35 12.07
N GLY A 241 -14.96 1.32 11.20
CA GLY A 241 -16.11 0.42 11.30
C GLY A 241 -16.07 -0.75 10.32
N ASP A 242 -14.88 -1.20 9.93
CA ASP A 242 -14.71 -2.34 9.02
C ASP A 242 -15.40 -3.59 9.59
N ALA A 243 -16.38 -4.11 8.82
CA ALA A 243 -17.19 -5.25 9.22
C ALA A 243 -16.64 -6.61 8.71
N VAL A 244 -15.55 -6.59 7.93
CA VAL A 244 -14.94 -7.78 7.30
C VAL A 244 -13.65 -8.16 7.99
N VAL A 245 -12.74 -7.18 8.16
CA VAL A 245 -11.49 -7.35 8.91
C VAL A 245 -11.55 -6.48 10.16
N PRO A 246 -11.36 -7.02 11.36
CA PRO A 246 -11.44 -6.25 12.60
C PRO A 246 -10.51 -5.02 12.56
N TYR A 247 -11.04 -3.85 12.95
CA TYR A 247 -10.23 -2.66 13.17
C TYR A 247 -9.42 -2.75 14.48
N GLY A 248 -10.09 -3.21 15.57
CA GLY A 248 -9.47 -3.58 16.84
C GLY A 248 -9.30 -5.10 16.97
N THR A 249 -9.26 -5.62 18.19
CA THR A 249 -9.15 -7.06 18.46
C THR A 249 -10.53 -7.69 18.59
N MET A 250 -10.89 -8.56 17.66
CA MET A 250 -12.22 -9.21 17.62
C MET A 250 -12.13 -10.62 17.03
N GLU A 251 -13.18 -11.42 17.24
CA GLU A 251 -13.34 -12.68 16.54
C GLU A 251 -13.55 -12.46 15.04
N VAL A 252 -12.81 -13.20 14.22
CA VAL A 252 -12.89 -13.16 12.76
C VAL A 252 -14.08 -13.97 12.28
N SER A 253 -14.84 -13.39 11.35
CA SER A 253 -15.88 -14.10 10.60
C SER A 253 -15.51 -14.16 9.12
N VAL A 254 -15.76 -15.29 8.47
CA VAL A 254 -15.60 -15.46 7.03
C VAL A 254 -16.98 -15.70 6.42
N ILE A 255 -17.39 -14.79 5.53
CA ILE A 255 -18.75 -14.79 4.92
C ILE A 255 -19.84 -14.84 6.01
N GLY A 256 -19.65 -14.11 7.11
CA GLY A 256 -20.59 -14.06 8.22
C GLY A 256 -20.62 -15.31 9.13
N ILE A 257 -19.72 -16.27 8.92
CA ILE A 257 -19.57 -17.46 9.78
C ILE A 257 -18.42 -17.20 10.77
N PRO A 258 -18.68 -17.19 12.10
CA PRO A 258 -17.63 -17.07 13.11
C PRO A 258 -16.64 -18.23 13.00
N THR A 259 -15.35 -17.94 13.15
CA THR A 259 -14.28 -18.93 12.98
C THR A 259 -13.74 -19.48 14.30
N GLY A 260 -13.99 -18.81 15.41
CA GLY A 260 -13.32 -19.04 16.69
C GLY A 260 -11.91 -18.41 16.76
N LEU A 261 -11.41 -17.84 15.68
CA LEU A 261 -10.11 -17.18 15.62
C LEU A 261 -10.26 -15.70 15.97
N THR A 262 -9.46 -15.21 16.90
CA THR A 262 -9.34 -13.78 17.21
C THR A 262 -8.17 -13.20 16.44
N ALA A 263 -8.33 -11.98 15.91
CA ALA A 263 -7.26 -11.21 15.28
C ALA A 263 -7.36 -9.75 15.66
N SER A 264 -6.23 -9.05 15.58
CA SER A 264 -6.08 -7.63 15.90
C SER A 264 -5.83 -6.85 14.62
N GLY A 265 -6.66 -5.84 14.36
CA GLY A 265 -6.49 -4.94 13.24
C GLY A 265 -5.63 -3.73 13.57
N SER A 266 -5.57 -2.78 12.63
CA SER A 266 -4.64 -1.65 12.70
C SER A 266 -4.86 -0.77 13.94
N GLY A 267 -6.08 -0.69 14.48
CA GLY A 267 -6.38 0.08 15.69
C GLY A 267 -5.68 -0.41 16.95
N ASP A 268 -5.32 -1.71 17.02
CA ASP A 268 -4.57 -2.30 18.13
C ASP A 268 -3.12 -2.62 17.75
N ILE A 269 -2.82 -2.79 16.46
CA ILE A 269 -1.45 -2.98 15.96
C ILE A 269 -0.63 -1.71 16.19
N HIS A 270 -1.07 -0.55 15.74
CA HIS A 270 -0.28 0.69 15.79
C HIS A 270 0.06 1.17 17.20
N PRO A 271 -0.85 1.12 18.20
CA PRO A 271 -0.47 1.36 19.59
C PRO A 271 0.67 0.47 20.09
N ARG A 272 0.72 -0.80 19.64
CA ARG A 272 1.83 -1.69 19.96
C ARG A 272 3.16 -1.22 19.35
N PHE A 273 3.13 -0.70 18.11
CA PHE A 273 4.31 -0.09 17.48
C PHE A 273 4.79 1.14 18.26
N ASP A 274 3.86 2.00 18.69
CA ASP A 274 4.17 3.20 19.49
C ASP A 274 4.82 2.82 20.82
N ASP A 275 4.28 1.82 21.53
CA ASP A 275 4.81 1.33 22.80
C ASP A 275 6.24 0.77 22.66
N LEU A 276 6.59 0.22 21.52
CA LEU A 276 7.91 -0.34 21.22
C LEU A 276 8.87 0.67 20.59
N GLY A 277 8.38 1.86 20.23
CA GLY A 277 9.16 2.88 19.54
C GLY A 277 9.56 2.48 18.11
N ILE A 278 8.79 1.61 17.46
CA ILE A 278 9.02 1.20 16.07
C ILE A 278 8.38 2.26 15.16
N PRO A 279 9.09 2.77 14.14
CA PRO A 279 8.54 3.73 13.19
C PRO A 279 7.27 3.20 12.51
N ASN A 280 6.20 3.97 12.56
CA ASN A 280 4.95 3.57 11.96
C ASN A 280 4.14 4.76 11.42
N CYS A 281 3.21 4.47 10.51
CA CYS A 281 2.33 5.46 9.89
C CYS A 281 0.92 4.86 9.74
N PHE A 282 -0.09 5.46 10.33
CA PHE A 282 -1.43 4.92 10.33
C PHE A 282 -2.47 5.95 9.91
N LEU A 283 -3.24 5.65 8.88
CA LEU A 283 -4.44 6.37 8.52
C LEU A 283 -5.69 5.63 9.04
N SER A 284 -6.22 6.10 10.15
CA SER A 284 -7.52 5.68 10.65
C SER A 284 -8.59 6.36 9.79
N TYR A 285 -9.20 5.60 8.87
CA TYR A 285 -10.14 6.13 7.89
C TYR A 285 -11.58 6.03 8.44
N PRO A 286 -12.37 7.11 8.38
CA PRO A 286 -13.76 7.06 8.84
C PRO A 286 -14.61 6.27 7.85
N GLY A 287 -15.44 5.38 8.36
CA GLY A 287 -16.34 4.59 7.54
C GLY A 287 -16.70 3.27 8.20
N THR A 288 -17.62 2.56 7.59
CA THR A 288 -18.10 1.23 7.99
C THR A 288 -17.95 0.21 6.86
N GLY A 289 -17.23 0.59 5.80
CA GLY A 289 -16.95 -0.27 4.66
C GLY A 289 -15.76 -1.19 4.91
N HIS A 290 -15.32 -1.84 3.85
CA HIS A 290 -14.11 -2.64 3.82
C HIS A 290 -13.31 -2.24 2.58
N VAL A 291 -12.12 -1.66 2.80
CA VAL A 291 -11.22 -1.11 1.76
C VAL A 291 -11.87 -0.10 0.80
N GLY A 292 -13.00 0.48 1.19
CA GLY A 292 -13.74 1.45 0.37
C GLY A 292 -12.95 2.69 0.02
N TYR A 293 -11.98 3.07 0.84
CA TYR A 293 -11.06 4.19 0.58
C TYR A 293 -10.18 3.98 -0.66
N LEU A 294 -9.91 2.73 -1.07
CA LEU A 294 -9.17 2.45 -2.31
C LEU A 294 -9.97 2.85 -3.57
N THR A 295 -11.29 2.94 -3.47
CA THR A 295 -12.17 3.37 -4.56
C THR A 295 -12.62 4.83 -4.39
N ASN A 296 -12.94 5.22 -3.15
CA ASN A 296 -13.54 6.51 -2.86
C ASN A 296 -12.50 7.63 -2.69
N ASP A 297 -11.31 7.28 -2.21
CA ASP A 297 -10.22 8.23 -1.92
C ASP A 297 -8.83 7.60 -2.20
N PRO A 298 -8.62 7.07 -3.41
CA PRO A 298 -7.37 6.36 -3.74
C PRO A 298 -6.14 7.27 -3.65
N ILE A 299 -6.30 8.56 -3.92
CA ILE A 299 -5.20 9.52 -3.86
C ILE A 299 -4.64 9.58 -2.45
N VAL A 300 -5.48 9.72 -1.43
CA VAL A 300 -5.00 9.84 -0.04
C VAL A 300 -4.44 8.51 0.48
N SER A 301 -5.15 7.42 0.26
CA SER A 301 -4.77 6.10 0.79
C SER A 301 -3.53 5.53 0.12
N VAL A 302 -3.47 5.57 -1.22
CA VAL A 302 -2.33 5.02 -1.98
C VAL A 302 -1.11 5.93 -1.86
N ASP A 303 -1.29 7.26 -1.89
CA ASP A 303 -0.17 8.20 -1.72
C ASP A 303 0.49 8.09 -0.34
N LEU A 304 -0.30 7.91 0.73
CA LEU A 304 0.26 7.73 2.07
C LEU A 304 1.22 6.51 2.09
N VAL A 305 0.74 5.37 1.59
CA VAL A 305 1.55 4.14 1.54
C VAL A 305 2.74 4.31 0.59
N ALA A 306 2.56 4.96 -0.57
CA ALA A 306 3.67 5.20 -1.50
C ALA A 306 4.74 6.12 -0.90
N GLN A 307 4.35 7.17 -0.17
CA GLN A 307 5.30 8.05 0.53
C GLN A 307 6.02 7.31 1.66
N PHE A 308 5.32 6.46 2.42
CA PHE A 308 5.95 5.59 3.40
C PHE A 308 6.99 4.68 2.73
N CYS A 309 6.62 3.97 1.65
CA CYS A 309 7.53 3.13 0.88
C CYS A 309 8.74 3.91 0.35
N ALA A 310 8.52 5.14 -0.13
CA ALA A 310 9.60 6.04 -0.58
C ALA A 310 10.57 6.38 0.56
N ARG A 311 10.04 6.74 1.74
CA ARG A 311 10.86 7.13 2.89
C ARG A 311 11.71 5.97 3.38
N VAL A 312 11.15 4.77 3.57
CA VAL A 312 11.94 3.59 3.96
C VAL A 312 12.96 3.21 2.91
N SER A 313 12.62 3.24 1.62
CA SER A 313 13.55 2.95 0.53
C SER A 313 14.71 3.95 0.44
N CYS A 314 14.49 5.17 0.90
CA CYS A 314 15.48 6.25 0.91
C CYS A 314 16.22 6.39 2.25
N GLY A 315 16.00 5.50 3.21
CA GLY A 315 16.62 5.57 4.53
C GLY A 315 16.18 6.78 5.36
N LEU A 316 14.99 7.30 5.09
CA LEU A 316 14.37 8.40 5.84
C LEU A 316 13.41 7.84 6.89
N ASP A 317 13.18 8.59 7.97
CA ASP A 317 12.18 8.24 8.98
C ASP A 317 10.77 8.16 8.35
N PRO A 318 10.13 6.99 8.32
CA PRO A 318 8.80 6.82 7.72
C PRO A 318 7.65 7.16 8.67
N SER A 319 7.93 7.57 9.90
CA SER A 319 6.90 7.82 10.91
C SER A 319 5.96 8.96 10.51
N CYS A 320 4.68 8.76 10.71
CA CYS A 320 3.66 9.82 10.63
C CYS A 320 2.71 9.81 11.84
N GLY A 321 2.84 8.83 12.72
CA GLY A 321 1.90 8.57 13.80
C GLY A 321 0.52 8.15 13.28
N THR A 322 -0.50 8.26 14.11
CA THR A 322 -1.88 7.99 13.71
C THR A 322 -2.51 9.25 13.10
N LEU A 323 -2.85 9.17 11.84
CA LEU A 323 -3.61 10.19 11.13
C LEU A 323 -5.09 9.78 11.17
N PHE A 324 -5.94 10.73 11.47
CA PHE A 324 -7.38 10.56 11.29
C PHE A 324 -7.75 11.26 9.98
N ALA A 325 -8.19 10.49 8.97
CA ALA A 325 -8.84 11.12 7.83
C ALA A 325 -10.04 11.88 8.42
N ALA A 326 -9.97 13.19 8.35
CA ALA A 326 -11.12 13.98 8.66
C ALA A 326 -12.22 13.50 7.70
N VAL A 327 -13.33 12.94 8.23
CA VAL A 327 -14.61 13.23 7.59
C VAL A 327 -14.51 14.73 7.36
N PRO A 328 -14.60 15.26 6.12
CA PRO A 328 -14.80 16.68 6.01
C PRO A 328 -16.03 16.91 6.89
N GLU A 329 -15.81 17.36 8.13
CA GLU A 329 -16.88 18.00 8.85
C GLU A 329 -17.42 18.95 7.79
N ARG A 330 -18.71 18.85 7.50
CA ARG A 330 -19.47 20.02 7.08
C ARG A 330 -19.38 21.01 8.26
N GLY A 331 -18.14 21.26 8.69
CA GLY A 331 -17.76 22.40 9.44
C GLY A 331 -18.04 23.55 8.49
N THR A 332 -18.74 24.50 8.93
CA THR A 332 -18.93 25.88 8.49
C THR A 332 -17.69 26.51 7.80
N ALA A 333 -17.00 25.80 6.93
CA ALA A 333 -16.30 26.33 5.78
C ALA A 333 -17.38 26.99 4.94
N GLY A 334 -17.32 28.30 4.81
CA GLY A 334 -18.34 29.11 4.21
C GLY A 334 -18.97 28.41 3.03
N SER A 335 -20.27 28.17 3.11
CA SER A 335 -20.97 27.29 2.18
C SER A 335 -20.76 27.78 0.75
N LEU A 336 -19.92 27.08 -0.02
CA LEU A 336 -19.79 27.34 -1.46
C LEU A 336 -21.05 26.84 -2.14
N VAL A 337 -22.00 27.73 -2.35
CA VAL A 337 -23.22 27.45 -3.10
C VAL A 337 -23.08 28.02 -4.49
N ILE A 338 -23.28 27.19 -5.50
CA ILE A 338 -23.25 27.58 -6.91
C ILE A 338 -24.62 27.36 -7.54
N SER A 339 -25.07 28.30 -8.35
CA SER A 339 -26.32 28.19 -9.11
C SER A 339 -26.34 29.18 -10.29
N PRO A 340 -27.04 28.84 -11.40
CA PRO A 340 -27.53 27.52 -11.75
C PRO A 340 -26.36 26.56 -12.12
N ASN A 341 -26.57 25.28 -11.94
CA ASN A 341 -25.64 24.26 -12.37
C ASN A 341 -26.43 23.03 -12.86
N PRO A 342 -26.51 22.76 -14.17
CA PRO A 342 -25.79 23.39 -15.29
C PRO A 342 -26.07 24.86 -15.53
N THR A 343 -25.08 25.55 -16.13
CA THR A 343 -25.21 26.97 -16.53
C THR A 343 -24.95 27.15 -18.05
N ASP A 344 -25.63 28.07 -18.67
CA ASP A 344 -25.42 28.50 -20.07
C ASP A 344 -24.46 29.69 -20.20
N GLY A 345 -23.97 30.24 -19.05
CA GLY A 345 -23.02 31.35 -19.02
C GLY A 345 -22.82 31.90 -17.61
N PRO A 346 -23.78 32.62 -17.05
CA PRO A 346 -23.63 33.21 -15.71
C PRO A 346 -23.77 32.14 -14.61
N LEU A 347 -22.75 32.04 -13.76
CA LEU A 347 -22.73 31.20 -12.55
C LEU A 347 -22.72 32.10 -11.32
N PHE A 348 -23.72 32.00 -10.48
CA PHE A 348 -23.74 32.67 -9.17
C PHE A 348 -23.03 31.82 -8.17
N VAL A 349 -22.11 32.44 -7.43
CA VAL A 349 -21.34 31.81 -6.36
C VAL A 349 -21.62 32.59 -5.07
N ASP A 350 -22.21 31.93 -4.10
CA ASP A 350 -22.49 32.52 -2.77
C ASP A 350 -21.43 32.06 -1.79
N MET A 351 -20.76 33.03 -1.09
CA MET A 351 -19.69 32.79 -0.11
C MET A 351 -19.92 33.65 1.14
N ASP A 352 -19.55 33.10 2.31
CA ASP A 352 -19.69 33.83 3.59
C ASP A 352 -18.55 34.85 3.81
N ARG A 353 -17.41 34.65 3.11
CA ARG A 353 -16.21 35.50 3.24
C ARG A 353 -15.49 35.64 1.89
N PRO A 354 -14.69 36.73 1.73
CA PRO A 354 -13.91 36.87 0.52
C PRO A 354 -12.82 35.78 0.43
N VAL A 355 -12.72 35.08 -0.74
CA VAL A 355 -11.73 34.04 -0.99
C VAL A 355 -11.22 34.14 -2.42
N SER A 356 -9.99 33.72 -2.67
CA SER A 356 -9.49 33.54 -4.02
C SER A 356 -10.08 32.25 -4.64
N PHE A 357 -10.28 32.26 -5.93
CA PHE A 357 -10.76 31.07 -6.65
C PHE A 357 -9.98 30.85 -7.92
N THR A 358 -9.97 29.58 -8.37
CA THR A 358 -9.53 29.16 -9.69
C THR A 358 -10.51 28.14 -10.24
N LEU A 359 -10.94 28.34 -11.49
CA LEU A 359 -11.73 27.38 -12.27
C LEU A 359 -10.79 26.60 -13.19
N PHE A 360 -10.84 25.30 -13.12
CA PHE A 360 -10.03 24.39 -13.94
C PHE A 360 -10.89 23.65 -14.96
N SER A 361 -10.36 23.42 -16.14
CA SER A 361 -10.88 22.44 -17.10
C SER A 361 -10.53 21.01 -16.65
N LEU A 362 -11.14 19.99 -17.28
CA LEU A 362 -10.90 18.58 -16.91
C LEU A 362 -9.44 18.11 -17.09
N ASP A 363 -8.69 18.76 -17.98
CA ASP A 363 -7.26 18.52 -18.18
C ASP A 363 -6.36 19.28 -17.17
N GLY A 364 -6.97 19.83 -16.10
CA GLY A 364 -6.25 20.51 -15.02
C GLY A 364 -5.73 21.90 -15.34
N ARG A 365 -6.07 22.48 -16.49
CA ARG A 365 -5.63 23.84 -16.84
C ARG A 365 -6.50 24.89 -16.17
N PRO A 366 -5.92 25.94 -15.57
CA PRO A 366 -6.69 27.06 -15.06
C PRO A 366 -7.26 27.86 -16.24
N VAL A 367 -8.61 28.03 -16.25
CA VAL A 367 -9.34 28.74 -17.31
C VAL A 367 -9.92 30.07 -16.85
N LEU A 368 -10.13 30.25 -15.54
CA LEU A 368 -10.59 31.50 -14.93
C LEU A 368 -10.08 31.56 -13.49
N SER A 369 -9.60 32.71 -13.06
CA SER A 369 -9.22 32.93 -11.65
C SER A 369 -9.55 34.33 -11.20
N GLY A 370 -9.73 34.51 -9.90
CA GLY A 370 -10.07 35.81 -9.33
C GLY A 370 -10.38 35.74 -7.84
N ARG A 371 -11.18 36.67 -7.36
CA ARG A 371 -11.58 36.75 -5.96
C ARG A 371 -13.11 36.84 -5.84
N LEU A 372 -13.68 35.92 -5.10
CA LEU A 372 -15.07 35.97 -4.68
C LEU A 372 -15.20 36.92 -3.49
N GLN A 373 -16.32 37.68 -3.45
CA GLN A 373 -16.64 38.53 -2.33
C GLN A 373 -17.57 37.79 -1.34
N ALA A 374 -17.71 38.32 -0.12
CA ALA A 374 -18.74 37.86 0.77
C ALA A 374 -20.13 38.16 0.14
N GLY A 375 -21.03 37.19 0.23
CA GLY A 375 -22.33 37.24 -0.47
C GLY A 375 -22.22 36.64 -1.88
N ARG A 376 -23.09 37.14 -2.77
CA ARG A 376 -23.20 36.60 -4.14
C ARG A 376 -22.25 37.28 -5.11
N THR A 377 -21.40 36.47 -5.75
CA THR A 377 -20.55 36.87 -6.89
C THR A 377 -21.04 36.20 -8.16
N VAL A 378 -21.00 36.91 -9.28
CA VAL A 378 -21.35 36.35 -10.61
C VAL A 378 -20.07 36.06 -11.36
N LEU A 379 -19.89 34.83 -11.80
CA LEU A 379 -18.83 34.43 -12.73
C LEU A 379 -19.45 34.29 -14.12
N ASP A 380 -18.90 35.01 -15.09
CA ASP A 380 -19.30 34.88 -16.47
C ASP A 380 -18.47 33.77 -17.14
N LEU A 381 -19.14 32.67 -17.48
CA LEU A 381 -18.51 31.52 -18.18
C LEU A 381 -18.90 31.50 -19.67
N GLY A 382 -19.54 32.52 -20.18
CA GLY A 382 -20.07 32.56 -21.55
C GLY A 382 -19.01 32.31 -22.63
N SER A 383 -17.77 32.75 -22.40
CA SER A 383 -16.66 32.56 -23.33
C SER A 383 -16.00 31.16 -23.27
N LEU A 384 -16.33 30.35 -22.26
CA LEU A 384 -15.76 29.01 -22.13
C LEU A 384 -16.52 27.98 -22.98
N PRO A 385 -15.88 26.96 -23.53
CA PRO A 385 -16.55 25.84 -24.18
C PRO A 385 -17.55 25.14 -23.26
N ASP A 386 -18.56 24.48 -23.86
CA ASP A 386 -19.44 23.59 -23.10
C ASP A 386 -18.64 22.40 -22.58
N GLY A 387 -18.84 22.05 -21.29
CA GLY A 387 -18.07 21.00 -20.66
C GLY A 387 -18.18 21.04 -19.14
N LEU A 388 -17.37 20.17 -18.52
CA LEU A 388 -17.23 20.06 -17.08
C LEU A 388 -16.01 20.85 -16.60
N TYR A 389 -16.19 21.58 -15.52
CA TYR A 389 -15.15 22.38 -14.87
C TYR A 389 -15.13 22.11 -13.37
N MET A 390 -13.99 22.39 -12.73
CA MET A 390 -13.82 22.33 -11.30
C MET A 390 -13.53 23.72 -10.75
N LEU A 391 -14.43 24.26 -9.93
CA LEU A 391 -14.20 25.49 -9.18
C LEU A 391 -13.51 25.16 -7.86
N ARG A 392 -12.36 25.73 -7.63
CA ARG A 392 -11.61 25.60 -6.37
C ARG A 392 -11.45 26.96 -5.69
N THR A 393 -11.63 27.01 -4.38
CA THR A 393 -11.40 28.22 -3.58
C THR A 393 -10.23 28.01 -2.62
N ASP A 394 -9.42 29.07 -2.40
CA ASP A 394 -8.20 29.04 -1.57
C ASP A 394 -8.41 29.91 -0.32
N GLY A 395 -9.09 29.39 0.68
CA GLY A 395 -9.47 30.17 1.88
C GLY A 395 -9.22 29.49 3.22
N GLY A 396 -8.06 28.83 3.41
CA GLY A 396 -7.69 28.18 4.69
C GLY A 396 -8.15 26.72 4.81
N SER A 397 -9.15 26.31 4.08
CA SER A 397 -9.50 24.95 3.66
C SER A 397 -9.98 25.05 2.22
N PHE A 398 -9.48 24.20 1.35
CA PHE A 398 -9.90 24.16 -0.05
C PHE A 398 -11.34 23.67 -0.12
N THR A 399 -12.22 24.44 -0.79
CA THR A 399 -13.56 23.98 -1.12
C THR A 399 -13.66 23.88 -2.64
N THR A 400 -14.18 22.76 -3.14
CA THR A 400 -14.34 22.52 -4.56
C THR A 400 -15.80 22.32 -4.92
N ALA A 401 -16.17 22.77 -6.13
CA ALA A 401 -17.49 22.53 -6.70
C ALA A 401 -17.37 22.16 -8.17
N ARG A 402 -18.15 21.17 -8.58
CA ARG A 402 -18.28 20.79 -9.98
C ARG A 402 -19.21 21.78 -10.69
N VAL A 403 -18.75 22.36 -11.77
CA VAL A 403 -19.50 23.28 -12.63
C VAL A 403 -19.74 22.64 -14.00
N VAL A 404 -20.98 22.52 -14.40
CA VAL A 404 -21.38 22.03 -15.73
C VAL A 404 -21.81 23.23 -16.57
N LYS A 405 -21.02 23.53 -17.62
CA LYS A 405 -21.41 24.51 -18.64
C LYS A 405 -22.03 23.81 -19.83
N GLY A 406 -23.21 24.27 -20.26
CA GLY A 406 -23.96 23.73 -21.37
C GLY A 406 -25.41 24.19 -21.32
N ALA A 407 -26.13 23.99 -22.45
CA ALA A 407 -27.56 24.32 -22.50
C ALA A 407 -28.32 23.61 -21.36
N ARG A 408 -29.23 24.34 -20.70
CA ARG A 408 -30.17 23.73 -19.76
C ARG A 408 -31.10 22.81 -20.50
N PRO A 409 -31.42 21.61 -19.97
CA PRO A 409 -32.40 20.72 -20.58
C PRO A 409 -33.79 21.33 -20.58
#